data_3e2b4fd611a33586e03308cbca1d1358
#
_entry.id   3e2b4fd611a33586e03308cbca1d1358
#
_cell.length_a   1.000
_cell.length_b   1.000
_cell.length_c   1.000
_cell.angle_alpha   90.00
_cell.angle_beta   90.00
_cell.angle_gamma   90.00
#
_symmetry.space_group_name_H-M   'P 1'
#
loop_
_entity.id
_entity.type
_entity.pdbx_description
1 polymer ?
#
loop_
_entity_poly.entity_id
_entity_poly.type
_entity_poly.pdbx_seq_one_letter_code
_entity_poly.pdbx_strand_id
1 'polypeptide(L)'
;MEKTIKKSLLLRQLGNVVKVSNLSSPRSWRPVANQYDLIHENGIAFQSYDSLIAVKMNGYLYLTDYHDYSKTTSKYATEWTGYNTAERRAGLKDGTIIRIVED
;
A
#
# COMPACT_ATOMS: atom_id res chain seq x y z
N MET A 1 -4.12 16.40 11.38
CA MET A 1 -5.51 16.24 10.85
C MET A 1 -5.53 15.14 9.79
N GLU A 2 -6.46 14.22 9.92
CA GLU A 2 -6.57 13.11 8.97
C GLU A 2 -6.86 13.60 7.55
N LYS A 3 -6.20 12.98 6.56
CA LYS A 3 -6.40 13.27 5.15
C LYS A 3 -6.89 12.02 4.43
N THR A 4 -7.82 12.19 3.51
CA THR A 4 -8.42 11.08 2.76
C THR A 4 -8.39 11.36 1.27
N ILE A 5 -8.44 10.29 0.49
CA ILE A 5 -8.64 10.33 -0.95
C ILE A 5 -9.55 9.18 -1.35
N LYS A 6 -10.45 9.42 -2.28
CA LYS A 6 -11.30 8.36 -2.82
C LYS A 6 -10.48 7.42 -3.70
N LYS A 7 -10.72 6.13 -3.56
CA LYS A 7 -9.99 5.09 -4.27
C LYS A 7 -10.02 5.30 -5.79
N SER A 8 -11.17 5.59 -6.37
CA SER A 8 -11.29 5.79 -7.81
C SER A 8 -10.45 6.96 -8.30
N LEU A 9 -10.41 8.05 -7.55
CA LEU A 9 -9.59 9.21 -7.89
C LEU A 9 -8.10 8.85 -7.84
N LEU A 10 -7.67 8.16 -6.79
CA LEU A 10 -6.28 7.74 -6.64
C LEU A 10 -5.85 6.82 -7.78
N LEU A 11 -6.67 5.83 -8.12
CA LEU A 11 -6.36 4.89 -9.20
C LEU A 11 -6.28 5.61 -10.55
N ARG A 12 -7.10 6.63 -10.77
CA ARG A 12 -7.03 7.45 -11.96
C ARG A 12 -5.72 8.22 -12.04
N GLN A 13 -5.27 8.78 -10.93
CA GLN A 13 -4.00 9.51 -10.84
C GLN A 13 -2.79 8.59 -11.02
N LEU A 14 -2.87 7.36 -10.50
CA LEU A 14 -1.81 6.35 -10.68
C LEU A 14 -1.62 5.99 -12.15
N GLY A 15 -2.69 5.97 -12.93
CA GLY A 15 -2.64 5.52 -14.32
C GLY A 15 -2.64 4.01 -14.43
N ASN A 16 -2.28 3.52 -15.62
CA ASN A 16 -2.32 2.09 -15.93
C ASN A 16 -1.20 1.33 -15.24
N VAL A 17 -1.45 0.04 -14.99
CA VAL A 17 -0.42 -0.88 -14.52
C VAL A 17 0.53 -1.18 -15.66
N VAL A 18 1.82 -1.00 -15.42
CA VAL A 18 2.88 -1.27 -16.39
C VAL A 18 3.51 -2.63 -16.13
N LYS A 19 3.64 -3.02 -14.86
CA LYS A 19 4.29 -4.26 -14.48
C LYS A 19 3.73 -4.78 -13.15
N VAL A 20 3.60 -6.10 -13.04
CA VAL A 20 3.23 -6.77 -11.79
C VAL A 20 4.37 -7.69 -11.38
N SER A 21 4.77 -7.62 -10.11
CA SER A 21 5.78 -8.52 -9.54
C SER A 21 5.32 -9.00 -8.18
N ASN A 22 5.73 -10.21 -7.80
CA ASN A 22 5.54 -10.65 -6.43
C ASN A 22 6.57 -10.00 -5.52
N LEU A 23 6.19 -9.70 -4.28
CA LEU A 23 7.16 -9.33 -3.26
C LEU A 23 8.07 -10.53 -2.97
N SER A 24 9.29 -10.25 -2.52
CA SER A 24 10.24 -11.30 -2.14
C SER A 24 10.27 -11.46 -0.63
N SER A 25 10.44 -12.71 -0.19
CA SER A 25 10.64 -12.99 1.23
C SER A 25 12.00 -12.42 1.66
N PRO A 26 12.07 -11.68 2.79
CA PRO A 26 13.35 -11.14 3.28
C PRO A 26 14.37 -12.21 3.63
N ARG A 27 13.91 -13.42 3.96
CA ARG A 27 14.81 -14.51 4.37
C ARG A 27 15.36 -15.30 3.21
N SER A 28 14.54 -15.58 2.20
CA SER A 28 14.90 -16.53 1.14
C SER A 28 15.01 -15.86 -0.23
N TRP A 29 14.59 -14.60 -0.37
CA TRP A 29 14.52 -13.86 -1.62
C TRP A 29 13.62 -14.52 -2.67
N ARG A 30 12.79 -15.48 -2.23
CA ARG A 30 11.83 -16.15 -3.10
C ARG A 30 10.57 -15.32 -3.23
N PRO A 31 9.88 -15.37 -4.39
CA PRO A 31 8.60 -14.70 -4.54
C PRO A 31 7.59 -15.19 -3.51
N VAL A 32 6.84 -14.27 -2.93
CA VAL A 32 5.80 -14.57 -1.96
C VAL A 32 4.45 -14.61 -2.67
N ALA A 33 3.71 -15.69 -2.49
CA ALA A 33 2.39 -15.81 -3.08
C ALA A 33 1.44 -14.74 -2.55
N ASN A 34 0.59 -14.20 -3.42
CA ASN A 34 -0.50 -13.27 -3.08
C ASN A 34 -0.06 -11.90 -2.53
N GLN A 35 1.23 -11.56 -2.60
CA GLN A 35 1.74 -10.26 -2.22
C GLN A 35 2.40 -9.65 -3.44
N TYR A 36 1.85 -8.55 -3.96
CA TYR A 36 2.23 -8.00 -5.26
C TYR A 36 2.65 -6.55 -5.20
N ASP A 37 3.71 -6.23 -5.95
CA ASP A 37 4.01 -4.86 -6.36
C ASP A 37 3.36 -4.61 -7.70
N LEU A 38 2.57 -3.55 -7.79
CA LEU A 38 1.95 -3.10 -9.02
C LEU A 38 2.62 -1.79 -9.42
N ILE A 39 3.44 -1.84 -10.47
CA ILE A 39 4.07 -0.63 -10.97
C ILE A 39 3.12 0.03 -11.95
N HIS A 40 2.68 1.23 -11.60
CA HIS A 40 1.79 2.07 -12.41
C HIS A 40 2.60 3.14 -13.12
N GLU A 41 1.97 3.83 -14.07
CA GLU A 41 2.60 4.93 -14.80
C GLU A 41 3.13 6.03 -13.87
N ASN A 42 2.41 6.34 -12.79
CA ASN A 42 2.70 7.48 -11.92
C ASN A 42 2.97 7.12 -10.47
N GLY A 43 3.12 5.84 -10.14
CA GLY A 43 3.38 5.41 -8.77
C GLY A 43 3.46 3.91 -8.65
N ILE A 44 3.54 3.44 -7.41
CA ILE A 44 3.65 2.01 -7.10
C ILE A 44 2.59 1.66 -6.06
N ALA A 45 1.91 0.53 -6.25
CA ALA A 45 0.91 0.04 -5.33
C ALA A 45 1.30 -1.32 -4.77
N PHE A 46 0.88 -1.59 -3.54
CA PHE A 46 1.00 -2.89 -2.90
C PHE A 46 -0.38 -3.51 -2.78
N GLN A 47 -0.53 -4.72 -3.34
CA GLN A 47 -1.75 -5.51 -3.25
C GLN A 47 -1.47 -6.79 -2.47
N SER A 48 -2.32 -7.09 -1.51
CA SER A 48 -2.30 -8.34 -0.75
C SER A 48 -3.57 -9.11 -1.09
N TYR A 49 -3.41 -10.29 -1.65
CA TYR A 49 -4.53 -11.07 -2.21
C TYR A 49 -5.29 -10.20 -3.23
N ASP A 50 -6.56 -9.94 -3.01
CA ASP A 50 -7.38 -9.14 -3.93
C ASP A 50 -7.55 -7.68 -3.46
N SER A 51 -6.85 -7.29 -2.40
CA SER A 51 -7.07 -5.98 -1.78
C SER A 51 -5.91 -5.03 -2.01
N LEU A 52 -6.22 -3.81 -2.42
CA LEU A 52 -5.25 -2.73 -2.42
C LEU A 52 -4.92 -2.37 -0.97
N ILE A 53 -3.64 -2.34 -0.64
CA ILE A 53 -3.18 -2.07 0.72
C ILE A 53 -2.56 -0.68 0.81
N ALA A 54 -1.64 -0.35 -0.09
CA ALA A 54 -0.86 0.86 0.01
C ALA A 54 -0.45 1.37 -1.36
N VAL A 55 -0.17 2.67 -1.45
CA VAL A 55 0.30 3.33 -2.67
C VAL A 55 1.39 4.33 -2.30
N LYS A 56 2.44 4.39 -3.10
CA LYS A 56 3.45 5.46 -3.07
C LYS A 56 3.33 6.26 -4.36
N MET A 57 3.05 7.55 -4.23
CA MET A 57 2.91 8.43 -5.38
C MET A 57 3.24 9.86 -4.98
N ASN A 58 4.03 10.56 -5.79
CA ASN A 58 4.39 11.96 -5.56
C ASN A 58 5.02 12.24 -4.19
N GLY A 59 5.75 11.29 -3.64
CA GLY A 59 6.39 11.43 -2.32
C GLY A 59 5.46 11.21 -1.14
N TYR A 60 4.21 10.83 -1.38
CA TYR A 60 3.24 10.52 -0.33
C TYR A 60 3.00 9.03 -0.22
N LEU A 61 2.69 8.58 1.00
CA LEU A 61 2.21 7.23 1.26
C LEU A 61 0.70 7.29 1.48
N TYR A 62 -0.01 6.38 0.82
CA TYR A 62 -1.44 6.21 0.94
C TYR A 62 -1.72 4.80 1.46
N LEU A 63 -2.67 4.65 2.38
CA LEU A 63 -3.04 3.34 2.94
C LEU A 63 -4.56 3.16 2.93
N THR A 64 -4.99 1.94 2.62
CA THR A 64 -6.36 1.51 2.90
C THR A 64 -6.45 1.02 4.34
N ASP A 65 -7.66 0.82 4.84
CA ASP A 65 -7.86 0.26 6.18
C ASP A 65 -7.48 -1.23 6.26
N TYR A 66 -7.14 -1.84 5.12
CA TYR A 66 -6.71 -3.25 5.06
C TYR A 66 -5.23 -3.44 5.42
N HIS A 67 -4.49 -2.38 5.71
CA HIS A 67 -3.04 -2.45 5.95
C HIS A 67 -2.67 -3.34 7.15
N ASP A 68 -3.58 -3.57 8.06
CA ASP A 68 -3.37 -4.45 9.21
C ASP A 68 -4.47 -5.52 9.34
N TYR A 69 -5.11 -5.84 8.24
CA TYR A 69 -6.23 -6.77 8.16
C TYR A 69 -5.87 -8.17 8.70
N SER A 70 -4.66 -8.66 8.42
CA SER A 70 -4.16 -9.95 8.92
C SER A 70 -2.70 -9.81 9.32
N LYS A 71 -2.17 -10.80 10.04
CA LYS A 71 -0.74 -10.84 10.40
C LYS A 71 0.13 -10.84 9.15
N THR A 72 -0.24 -11.61 8.13
CA THR A 72 0.52 -11.68 6.87
C THR A 72 0.51 -10.33 6.16
N THR A 73 -0.66 -9.72 5.97
CA THR A 73 -0.76 -8.42 5.32
C THR A 73 0.01 -7.36 6.11
N SER A 74 -0.14 -7.32 7.42
CA SER A 74 0.56 -6.35 8.27
C SER A 74 2.08 -6.50 8.19
N LYS A 75 2.57 -7.74 8.17
CA LYS A 75 4.00 -8.02 8.04
C LYS A 75 4.57 -7.42 6.75
N TYR A 76 3.93 -7.70 5.62
CA TYR A 76 4.41 -7.19 4.33
C TYR A 76 4.15 -5.69 4.17
N ALA A 77 3.09 -5.17 4.76
CA ALA A 77 2.87 -3.72 4.80
C ALA A 77 4.00 -3.01 5.56
N THR A 78 4.46 -3.58 6.68
CA THR A 78 5.61 -3.04 7.40
C THR A 78 6.86 -3.00 6.53
N GLU A 79 7.16 -4.08 5.82
CA GLU A 79 8.32 -4.14 4.95
C GLU A 79 8.19 -3.19 3.75
N TRP A 80 7.01 -3.15 3.14
CA TRP A 80 6.79 -2.35 1.94
C TRP A 80 6.80 -0.84 2.25
N THR A 81 6.18 -0.43 3.36
CA THR A 81 6.08 1.00 3.72
C THR A 81 7.28 1.50 4.52
N GLY A 82 7.99 0.62 5.22
CA GLY A 82 9.02 0.99 6.18
C GLY A 82 8.48 1.43 7.53
N TYR A 83 7.17 1.33 7.76
CA TYR A 83 6.52 1.72 9.02
C TYR A 83 5.78 0.54 9.62
N ASN A 84 5.94 0.34 10.94
CA ASN A 84 5.18 -0.68 11.67
C ASN A 84 3.71 -0.26 11.82
N THR A 85 2.88 -1.14 12.37
CA THR A 85 1.44 -0.90 12.52
C THR A 85 1.14 0.37 13.31
N ALA A 86 1.84 0.58 14.43
CA ALA A 86 1.63 1.76 15.26
C ALA A 86 1.99 3.04 14.53
N GLU A 87 3.10 3.03 13.79
CA GLU A 87 3.54 4.18 12.98
C GLU A 87 2.56 4.48 11.86
N ARG A 88 2.04 3.43 11.20
CA ARG A 88 1.03 3.61 10.15
C ARG A 88 -0.25 4.22 10.70
N ARG A 89 -0.73 3.74 11.85
CA ARG A 89 -1.93 4.29 12.49
C ARG A 89 -1.74 5.75 12.91
N ALA A 90 -0.57 6.07 13.48
CA ALA A 90 -0.25 7.44 13.85
C ALA A 90 -0.21 8.36 12.62
N GLY A 91 0.41 7.91 11.53
CA GLY A 91 0.48 8.68 10.28
C GLY A 91 -0.89 8.94 9.65
N LEU A 92 -1.78 7.95 9.69
CA LEU A 92 -3.15 8.13 9.22
C LEU A 92 -3.89 9.16 10.07
N LYS A 93 -3.69 9.14 11.36
CA LYS A 93 -4.37 10.05 12.29
C LYS A 93 -3.89 11.50 12.12
N ASP A 94 -2.59 11.71 11.94
CA ASP A 94 -2.03 13.06 11.83
C ASP A 94 -2.00 13.61 10.40
N GLY A 95 -2.31 12.78 9.40
CA GLY A 95 -2.37 13.19 8.00
C GLY A 95 -1.05 13.12 7.25
N THR A 96 0.03 12.63 7.85
CA THR A 96 1.28 12.39 7.13
C THR A 96 1.14 11.21 6.17
N ILE A 97 0.27 10.27 6.48
CA ILE A 97 -0.16 9.20 5.60
C ILE A 97 -1.61 9.45 5.22
N ILE A 98 -1.91 9.35 3.94
CA ILE A 98 -3.25 9.64 3.41
C ILE A 98 -4.09 8.37 3.39
N ARG A 99 -5.30 8.42 3.94
CA ARG A 99 -6.21 7.28 3.95
C ARG A 99 -6.93 7.16 2.62
N ILE A 100 -6.89 5.97 2.03
CA ILE A 100 -7.67 5.64 0.85
C ILE A 100 -9.04 5.17 1.32
N VAL A 101 -10.10 5.85 0.89
CA VAL A 101 -11.47 5.48 1.26
C VAL A 101 -12.22 4.97 0.03
N GLU A 102 -13.14 4.03 0.26
CA GLU A 102 -13.99 3.52 -0.81
C GLU A 102 -14.96 4.62 -1.28
N ASP A 103 -15.29 4.55 -2.56
CA ASP A 103 -16.22 5.49 -3.17
C ASP A 103 -17.67 5.16 -2.82
#